data_11459f489df9e919129b3eaaa6b070b5
#
_entry.id   11459f489df9e919129b3eaaa6b070b5
#
_cell.length_a   1.000
_cell.length_b   1.000
_cell.length_c   1.000
_cell.angle_alpha   90.00
_cell.angle_beta   90.00
_cell.angle_gamma   90.00
#
_symmetry.space_group_name_H-M   'P 1'
#
loop_
_entity.id
_entity.type
_entity.pdbx_description
1 polymer ?
#
loop_
_entity_poly.entity_id
_entity_poly.type
_entity_poly.pdbx_seq_one_letter_code
_entity_poly.pdbx_strand_id
1 'polypeptide(L)'
;MGCKNKPKKNQRTDTYSSGTIKFVSDESFKPIIEEEVDVFEHIYPNADLIPEYTNELDAVNMVMKTERFLAITSRRFTEEEIQNLKDRRFLPFSIPIAYDGLALIINNANTDSVISIHDVKEILKGKLTKWNELNPESKLGDIEVAFDNKQSSTVHYCVDSLLGGQPINSPNIYAVNKSAEVIDFVEKHPNSIGIIGSNWLNDKRDTTNVTFKRNIRVMAVSKLKPATVENSWKPYQYYLYTGYYPMIRTIYALLNDPIHGLPTGFTNFMTVDHRGQLIIHKAGLLPYRANVQVREVNVTTE
;
A
#
# COMPACT_ATOMS: atom_id res chain seq x y z
N MET A 1 15.95 -51.52 1.25
CA MET A 1 16.54 -50.64 2.27
C MET A 1 16.37 -49.20 1.81
N GLY A 2 15.39 -48.49 2.36
CA GLY A 2 15.15 -47.10 2.05
C GLY A 2 15.97 -46.20 2.96
N CYS A 3 16.96 -45.51 2.43
CA CYS A 3 17.68 -44.47 3.16
C CYS A 3 16.71 -43.31 3.46
N LYS A 4 16.20 -43.26 4.69
CA LYS A 4 15.60 -42.02 5.23
C LYS A 4 16.72 -41.04 5.47
N ASN A 5 17.03 -40.19 4.51
CA ASN A 5 17.86 -39.02 4.73
C ASN A 5 17.14 -38.12 5.76
N LYS A 6 17.67 -38.06 6.98
CA LYS A 6 17.23 -37.06 7.97
C LYS A 6 17.53 -35.68 7.40
N PRO A 7 16.56 -34.74 7.41
CA PRO A 7 16.82 -33.39 6.94
C PRO A 7 17.99 -32.79 7.74
N LYS A 8 18.91 -32.13 7.04
CA LYS A 8 19.99 -31.36 7.67
C LYS A 8 19.36 -30.29 8.57
N LYS A 9 19.91 -30.08 9.77
CA LYS A 9 19.44 -29.27 10.90
C LYS A 9 19.25 -27.76 10.57
N ASN A 10 18.87 -27.35 9.38
CA ASN A 10 18.50 -26.00 8.93
C ASN A 10 17.87 -26.02 7.52
N GLN A 11 17.38 -27.17 7.06
CA GLN A 11 16.75 -27.24 5.75
C GLN A 11 15.25 -26.98 5.92
N ARG A 12 14.71 -25.97 5.21
CA ARG A 12 13.28 -25.73 5.11
C ARG A 12 12.58 -26.99 4.59
N THR A 13 11.44 -27.32 5.21
CA THR A 13 10.63 -28.51 4.89
C THR A 13 9.19 -28.16 4.58
N ASP A 14 8.90 -26.85 4.50
CA ASP A 14 7.57 -26.36 4.13
C ASP A 14 7.23 -26.75 2.69
N THR A 15 5.95 -26.95 2.47
CA THR A 15 5.38 -27.23 1.16
C THR A 15 4.56 -26.01 0.70
N TYR A 16 3.94 -26.13 -0.45
CA TYR A 16 3.06 -25.09 -1.00
C TYR A 16 1.92 -24.64 -0.07
N SER A 17 1.43 -25.54 0.80
CA SER A 17 0.25 -25.34 1.66
C SER A 17 0.42 -25.83 3.09
N SER A 18 1.65 -26.11 3.53
CA SER A 18 1.91 -26.56 4.90
C SER A 18 3.32 -26.20 5.36
N GLY A 19 3.50 -26.07 6.68
CA GLY A 19 4.76 -25.69 7.33
C GLY A 19 4.67 -24.31 7.95
N THR A 20 5.76 -23.85 8.56
CA THR A 20 5.87 -22.54 9.19
C THR A 20 6.89 -21.71 8.46
N ILE A 21 6.55 -20.49 8.06
CA ILE A 21 7.49 -19.52 7.49
C ILE A 21 7.32 -18.14 8.12
N LYS A 22 8.44 -17.42 8.19
CA LYS A 22 8.43 -15.97 8.39
C LYS A 22 8.59 -15.28 7.05
N PHE A 23 7.81 -14.24 6.80
CA PHE A 23 7.96 -13.36 5.66
C PHE A 23 7.88 -11.90 6.11
N VAL A 24 8.28 -10.97 5.28
CA VAL A 24 8.32 -9.56 5.63
C VAL A 24 7.38 -8.74 4.75
N SER A 25 6.79 -7.70 5.30
CA SER A 25 5.96 -6.76 4.56
C SER A 25 6.27 -5.33 4.98
N ASP A 26 6.22 -4.40 4.02
CA ASP A 26 6.08 -2.99 4.37
C ASP A 26 4.81 -2.81 5.23
N GLU A 27 4.95 -2.06 6.33
CA GLU A 27 3.90 -1.86 7.32
C GLU A 27 2.66 -1.20 6.72
N SER A 28 2.83 -0.40 5.67
CA SER A 28 1.72 0.25 4.99
C SER A 28 0.70 -0.73 4.36
N PHE A 29 1.08 -2.01 4.19
CA PHE A 29 0.18 -3.06 3.67
C PHE A 29 -0.36 -3.99 4.76
N LYS A 30 -0.07 -3.71 6.04
CA LYS A 30 -0.45 -4.57 7.16
C LYS A 30 -1.92 -5.01 7.14
N PRO A 31 -2.94 -4.12 6.97
CA PRO A 31 -4.33 -4.54 7.03
C PRO A 31 -4.71 -5.60 6.01
N ILE A 32 -4.28 -5.44 4.76
CA ILE A 32 -4.59 -6.40 3.69
C ILE A 32 -3.83 -7.70 3.85
N ILE A 33 -2.57 -7.64 4.32
CA ILE A 33 -1.75 -8.84 4.52
C ILE A 33 -2.28 -9.70 5.67
N GLU A 34 -2.76 -9.09 6.76
CA GLU A 34 -3.40 -9.83 7.85
C GLU A 34 -4.66 -10.57 7.37
N GLU A 35 -5.51 -9.92 6.57
CA GLU A 35 -6.71 -10.55 6.01
C GLU A 35 -6.36 -11.70 5.05
N GLU A 36 -5.32 -11.56 4.23
CA GLU A 36 -4.84 -12.62 3.33
C GLU A 36 -4.28 -13.82 4.11
N VAL A 37 -3.50 -13.58 5.18
CA VAL A 37 -2.96 -14.61 6.06
C VAL A 37 -4.07 -15.37 6.74
N ASP A 38 -5.02 -14.68 7.38
CA ASP A 38 -6.14 -15.29 8.11
C ASP A 38 -6.94 -16.24 7.22
N VAL A 39 -7.24 -15.84 5.99
CA VAL A 39 -8.02 -16.67 5.06
C VAL A 39 -7.17 -17.81 4.49
N PHE A 40 -5.89 -17.58 4.18
CA PHE A 40 -4.99 -18.63 3.71
C PHE A 40 -4.84 -19.75 4.74
N GLU A 41 -4.59 -19.41 6.01
CA GLU A 41 -4.45 -20.39 7.10
C GLU A 41 -5.76 -21.12 7.42
N HIS A 42 -6.90 -20.42 7.29
CA HIS A 42 -8.21 -21.08 7.39
C HIS A 42 -8.41 -22.16 6.31
N ILE A 43 -7.94 -21.90 5.09
CA ILE A 43 -8.03 -22.85 3.96
C ILE A 43 -7.00 -23.97 4.09
N TYR A 44 -5.80 -23.63 4.59
CA TYR A 44 -4.67 -24.55 4.74
C TYR A 44 -4.25 -24.67 6.21
N PRO A 45 -4.97 -25.44 7.04
CA PRO A 45 -4.79 -25.48 8.50
C PRO A 45 -3.41 -25.98 8.99
N ASN A 46 -2.60 -26.53 8.08
CA ASN A 46 -1.23 -26.95 8.38
C ASN A 46 -0.19 -25.90 7.95
N ALA A 47 -0.62 -24.74 7.48
CA ALA A 47 0.22 -23.60 7.17
C ALA A 47 0.23 -22.61 8.33
N ASP A 48 1.40 -22.06 8.64
CA ASP A 48 1.61 -21.04 9.67
C ASP A 48 2.48 -19.95 9.07
N LEU A 49 1.88 -18.79 8.80
CA LEU A 49 2.46 -17.62 8.16
C LEU A 49 2.72 -16.53 9.19
N ILE A 50 3.97 -16.24 9.48
CA ILE A 50 4.36 -15.24 10.47
C ILE A 50 4.83 -13.96 9.76
N PRO A 51 3.94 -12.95 9.56
CA PRO A 51 4.34 -11.69 8.96
C PRO A 51 5.18 -10.84 9.92
N GLU A 52 6.26 -10.26 9.40
CA GLU A 52 7.09 -9.27 10.08
C GLU A 52 6.90 -7.94 9.37
N TYR A 53 6.37 -6.93 10.06
CA TYR A 53 6.11 -5.61 9.50
C TYR A 53 7.27 -4.67 9.79
N THR A 54 7.79 -4.04 8.72
CA THR A 54 8.89 -3.08 8.78
C THR A 54 8.71 -2.02 7.69
N ASN A 55 9.71 -1.19 7.42
CA ASN A 55 9.71 -0.30 6.26
C ASN A 55 10.13 -1.05 4.98
N GLU A 56 9.84 -0.47 3.82
CA GLU A 56 10.11 -1.09 2.52
C GLU A 56 11.59 -1.42 2.29
N LEU A 57 12.49 -0.51 2.70
CA LEU A 57 13.92 -0.71 2.50
C LEU A 57 14.43 -1.93 3.28
N ASP A 58 14.04 -2.06 4.55
CA ASP A 58 14.43 -3.20 5.38
C ASP A 58 13.79 -4.49 4.87
N ALA A 59 12.53 -4.45 4.41
CA ALA A 59 11.86 -5.61 3.84
C ALA A 59 12.63 -6.17 2.64
N VAL A 60 13.05 -5.31 1.72
CA VAL A 60 13.87 -5.71 0.57
C VAL A 60 15.23 -6.25 1.02
N ASN A 61 15.90 -5.57 1.95
CA ASN A 61 17.20 -5.99 2.47
C ASN A 61 17.16 -7.39 3.08
N MET A 62 16.08 -7.75 3.79
CA MET A 62 15.93 -9.09 4.37
C MET A 62 15.83 -10.18 3.30
N VAL A 63 15.16 -9.90 2.16
CA VAL A 63 15.13 -10.84 1.03
C VAL A 63 16.47 -10.90 0.32
N MET A 64 17.14 -9.77 0.12
CA MET A 64 18.47 -9.72 -0.48
C MET A 64 19.51 -10.49 0.33
N LYS A 65 19.44 -10.45 1.66
CA LYS A 65 20.27 -11.25 2.57
C LYS A 65 19.84 -12.72 2.69
N THR A 66 18.71 -13.09 2.06
CA THR A 66 18.08 -14.42 2.19
C THR A 66 17.68 -14.81 3.62
N GLU A 67 17.40 -13.81 4.44
CA GLU A 67 16.82 -13.98 5.78
C GLU A 67 15.33 -14.26 5.70
N ARG A 68 14.68 -13.78 4.63
CA ARG A 68 13.29 -14.06 4.23
C ARG A 68 13.26 -14.38 2.74
N PHE A 69 12.25 -15.16 2.33
CA PHE A 69 12.09 -15.59 0.94
C PHE A 69 10.89 -14.92 0.25
N LEU A 70 10.15 -14.11 0.98
CA LEU A 70 9.03 -13.31 0.49
C LEU A 70 9.04 -11.96 1.20
N ALA A 71 8.94 -10.88 0.41
CA ALA A 71 8.63 -9.53 0.89
C ALA A 71 7.44 -8.95 0.13
N ILE A 72 6.61 -8.16 0.82
CA ILE A 72 5.53 -7.39 0.22
C ILE A 72 5.93 -5.91 0.23
N THR A 73 5.98 -5.30 -0.95
CA THR A 73 6.54 -3.95 -1.18
C THR A 73 5.75 -3.20 -2.25
N SER A 74 6.05 -1.92 -2.46
CA SER A 74 5.47 -1.13 -3.58
C SER A 74 6.39 -1.04 -4.80
N ARG A 75 7.56 -1.65 -4.76
CA ARG A 75 8.52 -1.67 -5.87
C ARG A 75 8.91 -3.07 -6.29
N ARG A 76 9.46 -3.16 -7.47
CA ARG A 76 10.10 -4.40 -7.96
C ARG A 76 11.54 -4.50 -7.45
N PHE A 77 12.13 -5.67 -7.57
CA PHE A 77 13.60 -5.76 -7.55
C PHE A 77 14.19 -4.89 -8.65
N THR A 78 15.29 -4.21 -8.34
CA THR A 78 16.11 -3.53 -9.36
C THR A 78 16.89 -4.55 -10.18
N GLU A 79 17.43 -4.15 -11.33
CA GLU A 79 18.26 -5.01 -12.16
C GLU A 79 19.52 -5.50 -11.45
N GLU A 80 20.13 -4.63 -10.63
CA GLU A 80 21.29 -4.97 -9.79
C GLU A 80 20.94 -6.01 -8.71
N GLU A 81 19.78 -5.85 -8.06
CA GLU A 81 19.29 -6.82 -7.07
C GLU A 81 18.99 -8.18 -7.70
N ILE A 82 18.36 -8.19 -8.87
CA ILE A 82 18.10 -9.40 -9.64
C ILE A 82 19.43 -10.09 -10.02
N GLN A 83 20.41 -9.34 -10.52
CA GLN A 83 21.69 -9.90 -10.91
C GLN A 83 22.44 -10.47 -9.70
N ASN A 84 22.49 -9.75 -8.57
CA ASN A 84 23.09 -10.23 -7.32
C ASN A 84 22.50 -11.56 -6.85
N LEU A 85 21.15 -11.68 -6.88
CA LEU A 85 20.48 -12.92 -6.49
C LEU A 85 20.75 -14.06 -7.48
N LYS A 86 20.79 -13.79 -8.80
CA LYS A 86 21.13 -14.78 -9.83
C LYS A 86 22.55 -15.30 -9.70
N ASP A 87 23.53 -14.43 -9.42
CA ASP A 87 24.93 -14.81 -9.20
C ASP A 87 25.07 -15.77 -8.01
N ARG A 88 24.17 -15.65 -7.04
CA ARG A 88 24.04 -16.56 -5.90
C ARG A 88 23.13 -17.78 -6.17
N ARG A 89 22.74 -18.01 -7.43
CA ARG A 89 21.90 -19.12 -7.90
C ARG A 89 20.45 -19.09 -7.41
N PHE A 90 19.90 -17.91 -7.14
CA PHE A 90 18.48 -17.73 -6.89
C PHE A 90 17.72 -17.30 -8.15
N LEU A 91 16.40 -17.47 -8.11
CA LEU A 91 15.48 -17.04 -9.18
C LEU A 91 14.47 -16.04 -8.60
N PRO A 92 14.83 -14.74 -8.51
CA PRO A 92 13.94 -13.74 -7.95
C PRO A 92 12.81 -13.36 -8.92
N PHE A 93 11.62 -13.16 -8.35
CA PHE A 93 10.44 -12.69 -9.06
C PHE A 93 9.84 -11.47 -8.35
N SER A 94 9.37 -10.51 -9.14
CA SER A 94 8.54 -9.39 -8.67
C SER A 94 7.13 -9.58 -9.24
N ILE A 95 6.21 -10.09 -8.44
CA ILE A 95 4.87 -10.49 -8.89
C ILE A 95 3.86 -9.47 -8.40
N PRO A 96 3.11 -8.77 -9.29
CA PRO A 96 2.12 -7.80 -8.87
C PRO A 96 0.91 -8.47 -8.23
N ILE A 97 0.45 -7.90 -7.11
CA ILE A 97 -0.68 -8.37 -6.31
C ILE A 97 -1.92 -7.51 -6.59
N ALA A 98 -1.78 -6.20 -6.40
CA ALA A 98 -2.88 -5.23 -6.44
C ALA A 98 -2.38 -3.82 -6.77
N TYR A 99 -3.33 -2.92 -7.05
CA TYR A 99 -3.10 -1.47 -7.04
C TYR A 99 -3.72 -0.86 -5.78
N ASP A 100 -2.96 0.01 -5.13
CA ASP A 100 -3.36 0.78 -3.96
C ASP A 100 -3.38 2.27 -4.32
N GLY A 101 -4.42 2.98 -3.89
CA GLY A 101 -4.47 4.43 -3.97
C GLY A 101 -3.82 5.06 -2.74
N LEU A 102 -2.80 5.92 -2.93
CA LEU A 102 -2.32 6.73 -1.82
C LEU A 102 -3.29 7.88 -1.56
N ALA A 103 -3.95 7.84 -0.42
CA ALA A 103 -4.94 8.81 -0.01
C ALA A 103 -4.31 9.99 0.72
N LEU A 104 -4.87 11.16 0.50
CA LEU A 104 -4.65 12.35 1.31
C LEU A 104 -5.77 12.45 2.33
N ILE A 105 -5.43 12.45 3.61
CA ILE A 105 -6.38 12.57 4.70
C ILE A 105 -6.17 13.87 5.48
N ILE A 106 -7.26 14.48 5.89
CA ILE A 106 -7.28 15.74 6.66
C ILE A 106 -8.20 15.62 7.86
N ASN A 107 -8.04 16.51 8.82
CA ASN A 107 -8.91 16.63 9.96
C ASN A 107 -10.33 17.00 9.53
N ASN A 108 -11.34 16.53 10.25
CA ASN A 108 -12.74 16.84 9.96
C ASN A 108 -13.09 18.33 10.09
N ALA A 109 -12.32 19.09 10.88
CA ALA A 109 -12.48 20.55 10.99
C ALA A 109 -11.96 21.30 9.74
N ASN A 110 -11.11 20.67 8.92
CA ASN A 110 -10.66 21.22 7.66
C ASN A 110 -11.73 21.03 6.58
N THR A 111 -12.17 22.12 5.95
CA THR A 111 -13.21 22.12 4.93
C THR A 111 -12.66 21.96 3.51
N ASP A 112 -11.33 22.04 3.32
CA ASP A 112 -10.68 21.92 2.02
C ASP A 112 -10.67 20.44 1.56
N SER A 113 -11.67 20.08 0.74
CA SER A 113 -11.93 18.68 0.39
C SER A 113 -11.33 18.24 -0.96
N VAL A 114 -10.81 19.17 -1.75
CA VAL A 114 -10.23 18.91 -3.08
C VAL A 114 -8.84 19.53 -3.20
N ILE A 115 -7.95 18.86 -3.95
CA ILE A 115 -6.58 19.35 -4.18
C ILE A 115 -6.09 18.87 -5.55
N SER A 116 -5.26 19.64 -6.24
CA SER A 116 -4.60 19.16 -7.45
C SER A 116 -3.32 18.39 -7.14
N ILE A 117 -2.97 17.41 -7.98
CA ILE A 117 -1.68 16.72 -7.87
C ILE A 117 -0.49 17.69 -8.01
N HIS A 118 -0.70 18.80 -8.72
CA HIS A 118 0.31 19.86 -8.81
C HIS A 118 0.54 20.52 -7.45
N ASP A 119 -0.53 20.86 -6.72
CA ASP A 119 -0.43 21.50 -5.41
C ASP A 119 0.18 20.54 -4.37
N VAL A 120 -0.16 19.25 -4.43
CA VAL A 120 0.50 18.21 -3.61
C VAL A 120 2.02 18.23 -3.84
N LYS A 121 2.46 18.28 -5.10
CA LYS A 121 3.89 18.36 -5.43
C LYS A 121 4.54 19.64 -4.89
N GLU A 122 3.86 20.79 -4.99
CA GLU A 122 4.39 22.06 -4.49
C GLU A 122 4.45 22.11 -2.95
N ILE A 123 3.50 21.46 -2.25
CA ILE A 123 3.57 21.23 -0.80
C ILE A 123 4.80 20.38 -0.44
N LEU A 124 4.98 19.25 -1.10
CA LEU A 124 6.10 18.35 -0.84
C LEU A 124 7.47 19.01 -1.15
N LYS A 125 7.53 19.89 -2.13
CA LYS A 125 8.71 20.71 -2.44
C LYS A 125 8.94 21.87 -1.46
N GLY A 126 8.01 22.15 -0.55
CA GLY A 126 8.07 23.28 0.37
C GLY A 126 7.84 24.65 -0.28
N LYS A 127 7.24 24.71 -1.46
CA LYS A 127 6.90 25.95 -2.15
C LYS A 127 5.52 26.48 -1.77
N LEU A 128 4.62 25.58 -1.36
CA LEU A 128 3.30 25.86 -0.86
C LEU A 128 3.27 25.38 0.58
N THR A 129 3.15 26.30 1.52
CA THR A 129 3.36 26.03 2.96
C THR A 129 2.15 26.35 3.82
N LYS A 130 1.18 27.09 3.30
CA LYS A 130 0.00 27.54 4.04
C LYS A 130 -1.30 27.17 3.35
N TRP A 131 -2.32 26.88 4.15
CA TRP A 131 -3.64 26.54 3.63
C TRP A 131 -4.30 27.68 2.83
N ASN A 132 -4.08 28.95 3.23
CA ASN A 132 -4.62 30.10 2.50
C ASN A 132 -3.95 30.34 1.14
N GLU A 133 -2.83 29.70 0.84
CA GLU A 133 -2.22 29.70 -0.50
C GLU A 133 -2.94 28.72 -1.44
N LEU A 134 -3.60 27.66 -0.87
CA LEU A 134 -4.47 26.73 -1.61
C LEU A 134 -5.89 27.29 -1.76
N ASN A 135 -6.45 27.76 -0.67
CA ASN A 135 -7.79 28.31 -0.58
C ASN A 135 -7.74 29.63 0.21
N PRO A 136 -7.90 30.81 -0.44
CA PRO A 136 -7.85 32.11 0.23
C PRO A 136 -8.86 32.26 1.38
N GLU A 137 -9.95 31.50 1.39
CA GLU A 137 -10.97 31.51 2.45
C GLU A 137 -10.57 30.65 3.65
N SER A 138 -9.49 29.85 3.54
CA SER A 138 -9.04 28.99 4.63
C SER A 138 -8.51 29.81 5.81
N LYS A 139 -8.97 29.48 7.00
CA LYS A 139 -8.51 30.06 8.28
C LYS A 139 -7.41 29.25 8.93
N LEU A 140 -7.00 28.15 8.32
CA LEU A 140 -5.96 27.26 8.80
C LEU A 140 -4.57 27.90 8.58
N GLY A 141 -3.61 27.50 9.41
CA GLY A 141 -2.23 28.01 9.38
C GLY A 141 -1.32 27.28 8.38
N ASP A 142 -0.12 27.00 8.86
CA ASP A 142 0.88 26.28 8.08
C ASP A 142 0.44 24.84 7.83
N ILE A 143 0.73 24.32 6.62
CA ILE A 143 0.43 22.92 6.27
C ILE A 143 1.45 22.02 6.95
N GLU A 144 0.97 21.01 7.68
CA GLU A 144 1.75 19.95 8.28
C GLU A 144 1.58 18.68 7.45
N VAL A 145 2.67 18.02 7.03
CA VAL A 145 2.58 16.78 6.25
C VAL A 145 3.00 15.60 7.12
N ALA A 146 2.10 14.63 7.32
CA ALA A 146 2.34 13.45 8.12
C ALA A 146 2.51 12.20 7.25
N PHE A 147 3.58 11.44 7.53
CA PHE A 147 3.89 10.14 6.95
C PHE A 147 4.07 9.09 8.05
N ASP A 148 3.93 7.83 7.68
CA ASP A 148 4.20 6.68 8.54
C ASP A 148 5.69 6.57 8.92
N ASN A 149 6.58 6.30 7.96
CA ASN A 149 8.01 6.11 8.19
C ASN A 149 8.82 6.78 7.08
N LYS A 150 10.01 7.30 7.41
CA LYS A 150 10.89 7.97 6.43
C LYS A 150 11.36 7.05 5.29
N GLN A 151 11.39 5.74 5.52
CA GLN A 151 11.83 4.72 4.57
C GLN A 151 10.66 3.82 4.11
N SER A 152 9.43 4.29 4.28
CA SER A 152 8.23 3.58 3.83
C SER A 152 8.03 3.68 2.33
N SER A 153 7.26 2.76 1.79
CA SER A 153 6.80 2.81 0.41
C SER A 153 5.98 4.06 0.08
N THR A 154 5.31 4.65 1.07
CA THR A 154 4.56 5.91 0.94
C THR A 154 5.49 7.09 0.62
N VAL A 155 6.60 7.21 1.36
CA VAL A 155 7.62 8.24 1.13
C VAL A 155 8.35 7.99 -0.19
N HIS A 156 8.75 6.75 -0.48
CA HIS A 156 9.39 6.39 -1.75
C HIS A 156 8.51 6.76 -2.95
N TYR A 157 7.21 6.46 -2.90
CA TYR A 157 6.28 6.88 -3.95
C TYR A 157 6.27 8.41 -4.15
N CYS A 158 6.23 9.18 -3.06
CA CYS A 158 6.25 10.63 -3.14
C CYS A 158 7.56 11.15 -3.77
N VAL A 159 8.70 10.59 -3.39
CA VAL A 159 10.01 10.96 -3.95
C VAL A 159 10.10 10.57 -5.42
N ASP A 160 9.88 9.30 -5.73
CA ASP A 160 10.15 8.75 -7.06
C ASP A 160 9.08 9.14 -8.08
N SER A 161 7.80 8.94 -7.73
CA SER A 161 6.69 9.12 -8.68
C SER A 161 6.17 10.56 -8.74
N LEU A 162 6.12 11.27 -7.61
CA LEU A 162 5.60 12.64 -7.60
C LEU A 162 6.70 13.68 -7.83
N LEU A 163 7.87 13.51 -7.22
CA LEU A 163 8.95 14.50 -7.26
C LEU A 163 10.06 14.16 -8.27
N GLY A 164 9.98 13.01 -8.96
CA GLY A 164 10.98 12.60 -9.97
C GLY A 164 12.37 12.36 -9.37
N GLY A 165 12.44 11.76 -8.18
CA GLY A 165 13.67 11.46 -7.45
C GLY A 165 14.19 12.61 -6.58
N GLN A 166 13.51 13.76 -6.55
CA GLN A 166 13.91 14.88 -5.69
C GLN A 166 13.42 14.66 -4.24
N PRO A 167 14.20 15.08 -3.24
CA PRO A 167 13.81 14.92 -1.85
C PRO A 167 12.59 15.78 -1.50
N ILE A 168 11.86 15.34 -0.48
CA ILE A 168 10.76 16.11 0.11
C ILE A 168 11.41 17.24 0.94
N ASN A 169 11.03 18.50 0.67
CA ASN A 169 11.58 19.69 1.32
C ASN A 169 10.52 20.55 2.04
N SER A 170 9.32 20.00 2.28
CA SER A 170 8.32 20.70 3.09
C SER A 170 8.88 21.02 4.49
N PRO A 171 8.66 22.24 5.04
CA PRO A 171 9.26 22.62 6.32
C PRO A 171 8.64 21.88 7.52
N ASN A 172 7.38 21.45 7.41
CA ASN A 172 6.62 20.84 8.49
C ASN A 172 6.28 19.39 8.15
N ILE A 173 7.29 18.49 8.20
CA ILE A 173 7.13 17.07 7.94
C ILE A 173 7.22 16.29 9.25
N TYR A 174 6.25 15.40 9.45
CA TYR A 174 6.17 14.50 10.60
C TYR A 174 6.21 13.05 10.14
N ALA A 175 7.14 12.27 10.66
CA ALA A 175 7.16 10.82 10.53
C ALA A 175 6.74 10.20 11.86
N VAL A 176 5.59 9.51 11.88
CA VAL A 176 4.96 9.05 13.12
C VAL A 176 5.21 7.56 13.44
N ASN A 177 5.98 6.88 12.61
CA ASN A 177 6.44 5.48 12.67
C ASN A 177 5.47 4.42 12.14
N LYS A 178 4.15 4.59 12.23
CA LYS A 178 3.15 3.59 11.77
C LYS A 178 2.01 4.27 11.04
N SER A 179 1.43 3.57 10.09
CA SER A 179 0.29 4.08 9.30
C SER A 179 -0.93 4.39 10.17
N ALA A 180 -1.21 3.59 11.20
CA ALA A 180 -2.30 3.90 12.14
C ALA A 180 -2.08 5.24 12.86
N GLU A 181 -0.85 5.58 13.22
CA GLU A 181 -0.49 6.82 13.89
C GLU A 181 -0.64 8.06 13.00
N VAL A 182 -0.59 7.88 11.66
CA VAL A 182 -0.89 8.97 10.70
C VAL A 182 -2.34 9.42 10.86
N ILE A 183 -3.27 8.47 11.01
CA ILE A 183 -4.69 8.76 11.21
C ILE A 183 -4.88 9.50 12.55
N ASP A 184 -4.27 8.99 13.63
CA ASP A 184 -4.33 9.61 14.95
C ASP A 184 -3.72 11.02 14.98
N PHE A 185 -2.63 11.22 14.22
CA PHE A 185 -2.00 12.53 14.08
C PHE A 185 -2.95 13.53 13.39
N VAL A 186 -3.51 13.13 12.25
CA VAL A 186 -4.44 13.99 11.48
C VAL A 186 -5.69 14.31 12.28
N GLU A 187 -6.22 13.38 13.07
CA GLU A 187 -7.38 13.60 13.93
C GLU A 187 -7.12 14.69 14.99
N LYS A 188 -5.88 14.81 15.47
CA LYS A 188 -5.48 15.77 16.53
C LYS A 188 -4.94 17.10 15.98
N HIS A 189 -4.55 17.16 14.72
CA HIS A 189 -3.89 18.32 14.10
C HIS A 189 -4.73 18.88 12.94
N PRO A 190 -5.52 19.94 13.14
CA PRO A 190 -6.40 20.50 12.11
C PRO A 190 -5.70 20.95 10.83
N ASN A 191 -4.43 21.37 10.92
CA ASN A 191 -3.65 21.87 9.81
C ASN A 191 -2.93 20.76 9.00
N SER A 192 -3.08 19.50 9.40
CA SER A 192 -2.31 18.40 8.82
C SER A 192 -2.94 17.78 7.58
N ILE A 193 -2.06 17.31 6.69
CA ILE A 193 -2.36 16.38 5.61
C ILE A 193 -1.59 15.09 5.90
N GLY A 194 -2.30 13.98 6.10
CA GLY A 194 -1.68 12.65 6.16
C GLY A 194 -1.65 12.00 4.79
N ILE A 195 -0.54 11.34 4.45
CA ILE A 195 -0.42 10.55 3.23
C ILE A 195 -0.33 9.08 3.62
N ILE A 196 -1.31 8.27 3.19
CA ILE A 196 -1.50 6.89 3.66
C ILE A 196 -2.08 5.99 2.56
N GLY A 197 -1.82 4.68 2.61
CA GLY A 197 -2.48 3.72 1.73
C GLY A 197 -3.99 3.62 1.97
N SER A 198 -4.78 3.50 0.90
CA SER A 198 -6.25 3.44 1.01
C SER A 198 -6.75 2.23 1.80
N ASN A 199 -5.96 1.15 1.87
CA ASN A 199 -6.29 -0.05 2.64
C ASN A 199 -6.42 0.19 4.17
N TRP A 200 -5.92 1.31 4.68
CA TRP A 200 -6.08 1.73 6.09
C TRP A 200 -7.39 2.47 6.38
N LEU A 201 -8.08 2.93 5.34
CA LEU A 201 -9.16 3.90 5.47
C LEU A 201 -10.56 3.30 5.47
N ASN A 202 -10.71 2.05 5.02
CA ASN A 202 -12.03 1.41 4.95
C ASN A 202 -12.69 1.32 6.32
N ASP A 203 -13.94 1.70 6.40
CA ASP A 203 -14.77 1.45 7.59
C ASP A 203 -15.19 -0.03 7.59
N LYS A 204 -14.56 -0.83 8.44
CA LYS A 204 -14.87 -2.28 8.57
C LYS A 204 -16.34 -2.59 8.92
N ARG A 205 -17.12 -1.59 9.32
CA ARG A 205 -18.58 -1.72 9.55
C ARG A 205 -19.40 -1.60 8.27
N ASP A 206 -18.81 -1.05 7.22
CA ASP A 206 -19.46 -0.95 5.90
C ASP A 206 -19.07 -2.12 5.02
N THR A 207 -20.00 -3.07 4.87
CA THR A 207 -19.82 -4.26 4.03
C THR A 207 -19.76 -3.96 2.53
N THR A 208 -20.11 -2.73 2.13
CA THR A 208 -20.04 -2.29 0.71
C THR A 208 -18.70 -1.71 0.31
N ASN A 209 -17.82 -1.42 1.29
CA ASN A 209 -16.50 -0.82 1.12
C ASN A 209 -16.47 0.53 0.37
N VAL A 210 -17.58 1.27 0.43
CA VAL A 210 -17.68 2.61 -0.20
C VAL A 210 -17.52 3.75 0.80
N THR A 211 -17.41 3.45 2.11
CA THR A 211 -17.22 4.47 3.14
C THR A 211 -15.84 4.37 3.77
N PHE A 212 -15.27 5.53 4.05
CA PHE A 212 -14.03 5.67 4.79
C PHE A 212 -14.30 5.95 6.27
N LYS A 213 -13.28 5.80 7.11
CA LYS A 213 -13.31 6.13 8.53
C LYS A 213 -13.87 7.53 8.76
N ARG A 214 -14.74 7.68 9.75
CA ARG A 214 -15.50 8.93 10.01
C ARG A 214 -14.74 9.96 10.83
N ASN A 215 -13.65 9.57 11.48
CA ASN A 215 -12.84 10.46 12.31
C ASN A 215 -11.90 11.37 11.52
N ILE A 216 -11.75 11.09 10.22
CA ILE A 216 -10.97 11.90 9.25
C ILE A 216 -11.76 12.13 7.96
N ARG A 217 -11.29 13.05 7.15
CA ARG A 217 -11.82 13.28 5.80
C ARG A 217 -10.79 12.91 4.76
N VAL A 218 -11.21 12.15 3.74
CA VAL A 218 -10.39 11.84 2.56
C VAL A 218 -10.59 12.92 1.53
N MET A 219 -9.51 13.57 1.10
CA MET A 219 -9.53 14.55 0.02
C MET A 219 -9.73 13.87 -1.34
N ALA A 220 -10.41 14.57 -2.24
CA ALA A 220 -10.41 14.20 -3.65
C ALA A 220 -9.25 14.89 -4.37
N VAL A 221 -8.54 14.14 -5.24
CA VAL A 221 -7.35 14.62 -5.94
C VAL A 221 -7.63 14.76 -7.43
N SER A 222 -7.30 15.95 -7.98
CA SER A 222 -7.41 16.26 -9.40
C SER A 222 -6.09 16.11 -10.13
N LYS A 223 -6.13 15.66 -11.38
CA LYS A 223 -5.02 15.77 -12.34
C LYS A 223 -4.87 17.18 -12.90
N LEU A 224 -5.93 17.97 -12.83
CA LEU A 224 -6.01 19.32 -13.38
C LEU A 224 -5.81 20.38 -12.30
N LYS A 225 -5.45 21.60 -12.70
CA LYS A 225 -5.43 22.78 -11.86
C LYS A 225 -6.23 23.88 -12.56
N PRO A 226 -7.21 24.50 -11.87
CA PRO A 226 -7.60 24.29 -10.49
C PRO A 226 -8.31 22.95 -10.26
N ALA A 227 -8.20 22.40 -9.03
CA ALA A 227 -9.01 21.29 -8.59
C ALA A 227 -10.44 21.79 -8.29
N THR A 228 -11.44 21.06 -8.77
CA THR A 228 -12.85 21.29 -8.46
C THR A 228 -13.51 19.99 -8.04
N VAL A 229 -14.71 20.04 -7.49
CA VAL A 229 -15.47 18.84 -7.11
C VAL A 229 -15.72 17.94 -8.33
N GLU A 230 -15.93 18.51 -9.51
CA GLU A 230 -16.28 17.79 -10.75
C GLU A 230 -15.06 17.11 -11.38
N ASN A 231 -13.83 17.58 -11.10
CA ASN A 231 -12.61 17.05 -11.71
C ASN A 231 -11.67 16.35 -10.70
N SER A 232 -12.14 16.10 -9.48
CA SER A 232 -11.37 15.50 -8.40
C SER A 232 -11.98 14.18 -7.94
N TRP A 233 -11.13 13.19 -7.63
CA TRP A 233 -11.54 11.83 -7.34
C TRP A 233 -10.92 11.35 -6.03
N LYS A 234 -11.65 10.51 -5.29
CA LYS A 234 -11.12 9.78 -4.13
C LYS A 234 -10.58 8.43 -4.57
N PRO A 235 -9.74 7.75 -3.77
CA PRO A 235 -9.10 6.48 -4.16
C PRO A 235 -10.06 5.28 -4.11
N TYR A 236 -11.22 5.37 -4.75
CA TYR A 236 -12.12 4.24 -4.93
C TYR A 236 -11.66 3.37 -6.11
N GLN A 237 -11.91 2.08 -6.05
CA GLN A 237 -11.50 1.08 -7.05
C GLN A 237 -11.83 1.49 -8.48
N TYR A 238 -13.02 2.04 -8.71
CA TYR A 238 -13.42 2.51 -10.04
C TYR A 238 -12.49 3.59 -10.59
N TYR A 239 -12.08 4.55 -9.76
CA TYR A 239 -11.19 5.63 -10.19
C TYR A 239 -9.72 5.20 -10.26
N LEU A 240 -9.33 4.15 -9.54
CA LEU A 240 -8.04 3.48 -9.73
C LEU A 240 -8.04 2.74 -11.08
N TYR A 241 -9.09 1.99 -11.39
CA TYR A 241 -9.23 1.22 -12.62
C TYR A 241 -9.25 2.11 -13.88
N THR A 242 -10.05 3.19 -13.85
CA THR A 242 -10.16 4.14 -14.96
C THR A 242 -8.97 5.10 -15.06
N GLY A 243 -8.08 5.08 -14.06
CA GLY A 243 -6.95 5.99 -13.98
C GLY A 243 -7.34 7.44 -13.69
N TYR A 244 -8.56 7.73 -13.27
CA TYR A 244 -8.95 9.10 -12.88
C TYR A 244 -8.23 9.55 -11.62
N TYR A 245 -8.07 8.67 -10.62
CA TYR A 245 -7.29 8.98 -9.43
C TYR A 245 -5.79 8.99 -9.75
N PRO A 246 -5.04 10.06 -9.42
CA PRO A 246 -3.66 10.20 -9.92
C PRO A 246 -2.59 9.52 -9.05
N MET A 247 -2.88 9.20 -7.77
CA MET A 247 -1.89 8.69 -6.83
C MET A 247 -2.05 7.19 -6.62
N ILE A 248 -1.55 6.41 -7.58
CA ILE A 248 -1.67 4.95 -7.62
C ILE A 248 -0.30 4.32 -7.52
N ARG A 249 -0.14 3.32 -6.65
CA ARG A 249 1.03 2.44 -6.57
C ARG A 249 0.66 0.98 -6.75
N THR A 250 1.59 0.17 -7.20
CA THR A 250 1.40 -1.28 -7.30
C THR A 250 1.98 -1.97 -6.07
N ILE A 251 1.26 -2.93 -5.51
CA ILE A 251 1.76 -3.81 -4.46
C ILE A 251 2.39 -5.03 -5.14
N TYR A 252 3.62 -5.40 -4.75
CA TYR A 252 4.36 -6.54 -5.29
C TYR A 252 4.71 -7.55 -4.20
N ALA A 253 4.68 -8.81 -4.57
CA ALA A 253 5.40 -9.88 -3.89
C ALA A 253 6.79 -10.00 -4.49
N LEU A 254 7.83 -9.74 -3.69
CA LEU A 254 9.22 -10.03 -4.03
C LEU A 254 9.54 -11.43 -3.54
N LEU A 255 9.51 -12.39 -4.46
CA LEU A 255 9.66 -13.81 -4.17
C LEU A 255 11.06 -14.28 -4.56
N ASN A 256 11.74 -14.95 -3.62
CA ASN A 256 13.07 -15.55 -3.83
C ASN A 256 13.11 -16.96 -3.20
N ASP A 257 12.14 -17.81 -3.54
CA ASP A 257 11.91 -19.12 -2.90
C ASP A 257 12.52 -20.27 -3.72
N PRO A 258 13.68 -20.85 -3.29
CA PRO A 258 14.38 -21.87 -4.06
C PRO A 258 13.71 -23.25 -4.04
N ILE A 259 12.78 -23.50 -3.13
CA ILE A 259 12.14 -24.83 -2.97
C ILE A 259 10.67 -24.84 -3.41
N HIS A 260 10.14 -23.70 -3.86
CA HIS A 260 8.71 -23.53 -4.19
C HIS A 260 7.78 -23.98 -3.07
N GLY A 261 8.13 -23.62 -1.83
CA GLY A 261 7.38 -23.96 -0.63
C GLY A 261 6.26 -22.97 -0.31
N LEU A 262 6.05 -22.72 0.97
CA LEU A 262 4.95 -21.88 1.48
C LEU A 262 5.02 -20.42 1.02
N PRO A 263 6.21 -19.77 0.86
CA PRO A 263 6.27 -18.43 0.26
C PRO A 263 5.70 -18.38 -1.15
N THR A 264 5.97 -19.40 -1.98
CA THR A 264 5.41 -19.50 -3.33
C THR A 264 3.90 -19.76 -3.27
N GLY A 265 3.45 -20.62 -2.36
CA GLY A 265 2.03 -20.94 -2.16
C GLY A 265 1.22 -19.71 -1.79
N PHE A 266 1.68 -18.96 -0.80
CA PHE A 266 1.01 -17.74 -0.35
C PHE A 266 1.04 -16.63 -1.43
N THR A 267 2.17 -16.49 -2.14
CA THR A 267 2.23 -15.56 -3.28
C THR A 267 1.19 -15.90 -4.35
N ASN A 268 1.05 -17.17 -4.71
CA ASN A 268 0.05 -17.59 -5.69
C ASN A 268 -1.39 -17.42 -5.18
N PHE A 269 -1.62 -17.58 -3.88
CA PHE A 269 -2.91 -17.29 -3.27
C PHE A 269 -3.29 -15.82 -3.47
N MET A 270 -2.41 -14.90 -3.11
CA MET A 270 -2.66 -13.45 -3.27
C MET A 270 -2.79 -13.02 -4.74
N THR A 271 -2.11 -13.69 -5.70
CA THR A 271 -1.98 -13.18 -7.07
C THR A 271 -2.81 -13.91 -8.11
N VAL A 272 -3.11 -15.20 -7.89
CA VAL A 272 -3.74 -16.08 -8.90
C VAL A 272 -5.05 -16.68 -8.39
N ASP A 273 -5.11 -17.05 -7.11
CA ASP A 273 -6.31 -17.66 -6.53
C ASP A 273 -7.43 -16.61 -6.44
N HIS A 274 -8.62 -17.01 -6.90
CA HIS A 274 -9.79 -16.11 -6.87
C HIS A 274 -10.14 -15.66 -5.44
N ARG A 275 -9.88 -16.49 -4.43
CA ARG A 275 -10.19 -16.17 -3.02
C ARG A 275 -9.30 -15.05 -2.51
N GLY A 276 -7.98 -15.09 -2.76
CA GLY A 276 -7.07 -14.00 -2.42
C GLY A 276 -7.42 -12.71 -3.16
N GLN A 277 -7.63 -12.78 -4.47
CA GLN A 277 -8.03 -11.61 -5.24
C GLN A 277 -9.40 -11.03 -4.79
N LEU A 278 -10.31 -11.85 -4.25
CA LEU A 278 -11.57 -11.39 -3.66
C LEU A 278 -11.36 -10.63 -2.34
N ILE A 279 -10.40 -11.05 -1.51
CA ILE A 279 -10.02 -10.34 -0.28
C ILE A 279 -9.50 -8.93 -0.64
N ILE A 280 -8.58 -8.84 -1.59
CA ILE A 280 -8.06 -7.58 -2.12
C ILE A 280 -9.19 -6.66 -2.59
N HIS A 281 -10.14 -7.24 -3.35
CA HIS A 281 -11.32 -6.49 -3.83
C HIS A 281 -12.17 -5.98 -2.67
N LYS A 282 -12.45 -6.82 -1.66
CA LYS A 282 -13.23 -6.43 -0.48
C LYS A 282 -12.51 -5.44 0.43
N ALA A 283 -11.19 -5.43 0.42
CA ALA A 283 -10.38 -4.44 1.13
C ALA A 283 -10.35 -3.06 0.44
N GLY A 284 -11.09 -2.88 -0.67
CA GLY A 284 -11.12 -1.61 -1.41
C GLY A 284 -9.91 -1.36 -2.30
N LEU A 285 -8.99 -2.30 -2.39
CA LEU A 285 -7.86 -2.28 -3.33
C LEU A 285 -8.30 -2.79 -4.70
N LEU A 286 -7.64 -2.34 -5.77
CA LEU A 286 -7.91 -2.85 -7.11
C LEU A 286 -7.05 -4.11 -7.35
N PRO A 287 -7.65 -5.31 -7.48
CA PRO A 287 -6.91 -6.52 -7.81
C PRO A 287 -6.11 -6.37 -9.11
N TYR A 288 -4.88 -6.86 -9.16
CA TYR A 288 -4.06 -6.72 -10.37
C TYR A 288 -4.67 -7.41 -11.59
N ARG A 289 -5.37 -8.54 -11.37
CA ARG A 289 -6.08 -9.30 -12.41
C ARG A 289 -7.58 -8.99 -12.45
N ALA A 290 -7.98 -7.78 -12.06
CA ALA A 290 -9.39 -7.40 -12.04
C ALA A 290 -10.01 -7.42 -13.43
N ASN A 291 -11.06 -8.21 -13.57
CA ASN A 291 -12.00 -8.07 -14.68
C ASN A 291 -13.17 -7.23 -14.16
N VAL A 292 -13.01 -5.90 -14.17
CA VAL A 292 -14.00 -4.97 -13.63
C VAL A 292 -15.15 -4.86 -14.61
N GLN A 293 -16.30 -5.45 -14.28
CA GLN A 293 -17.55 -5.22 -15.00
C GLN A 293 -18.19 -3.92 -14.50
N VAL A 294 -18.12 -2.87 -15.30
CA VAL A 294 -18.81 -1.61 -15.03
C VAL A 294 -20.28 -1.79 -15.36
N ARG A 295 -21.16 -1.65 -14.37
CA ARG A 295 -22.62 -1.55 -14.59
C ARG A 295 -23.00 -0.07 -14.51
N GLU A 296 -23.53 0.47 -15.59
CA GLU A 296 -24.24 1.76 -15.54
C GLU A 296 -25.57 1.56 -14.80
N VAL A 297 -25.73 2.24 -13.69
CA VAL A 297 -26.99 2.28 -12.97
C VAL A 297 -27.65 3.63 -13.29
N ASN A 298 -28.66 3.62 -14.13
CA ASN A 298 -29.50 4.79 -14.34
C ASN A 298 -30.40 4.98 -13.11
N VAL A 299 -30.05 5.95 -12.27
CA VAL A 299 -30.92 6.39 -11.18
C VAL A 299 -31.98 7.32 -11.79
N THR A 300 -33.15 6.79 -12.09
CA THR A 300 -34.32 7.62 -12.35
C THR A 300 -34.75 8.23 -11.02
N THR A 301 -34.55 9.53 -10.85
CA THR A 301 -35.18 10.32 -9.80
C THR A 301 -36.65 10.48 -10.19
N GLU A 302 -37.58 9.78 -9.48
CA GLU A 302 -38.98 10.14 -9.43
C GLU A 302 -39.23 11.38 -8.57
#